data_37c6edd54e9b8607fb4a85f024ee4a7c
#
_entry.id   37c6edd54e9b8607fb4a85f024ee4a7c
#
_cell.length_a   1.000
_cell.length_b   1.000
_cell.length_c   1.000
_cell.angle_alpha   90.00
_cell.angle_beta   90.00
_cell.angle_gamma   90.00
#
_symmetry.space_group_name_H-M   'P 1'
#
loop_
_entity.id
_entity.type
_entity.pdbx_description
1 polymer ?
#
loop_
_entity_poly.entity_id
_entity_poly.type
_entity_poly.pdbx_seq_one_letter_code
_entity_poly.pdbx_strand_id
1 'polypeptide(L)'
;MSEPASDDPTGQSKSVAGAQLNAGRRSLVKSGLALSVMALWKIEPNEAHEKNMAENKKDGSLTTVLTYNDVRSVSPALERYTRGPLLEGVWKRNGLSLRDRSVVTVAALIARIQTIEMPYHFALALDNGVKPAELSEIITHLAFYAGWPNAMSGVAVAKDIFHQRGIGSDQLPPAKEKLLPLNEEAEKQRATQVESNFGSVSPGLVQNTTDLLFHDLWLRPALSPRDRSLVTVSALIANGQTGQITYHLGRAMDNGLTQEQASETLTHIAFYAGWPCAFSVLPVVKEVFEKRKK
;
A
#
# COMPACT_ATOMS: atom_id res chain seq x y z
N MET A 1 -9.76 64.57 3.32
CA MET A 1 -11.00 64.99 3.99
C MET A 1 -11.55 63.69 4.57
N SER A 2 -11.17 63.46 5.75
CA SER A 2 -11.85 63.61 7.07
C SER A 2 -12.50 62.28 7.49
N GLU A 3 -11.80 61.57 8.37
CA GLU A 3 -12.36 60.87 9.51
C GLU A 3 -13.14 61.87 10.40
N PRO A 4 -13.92 61.49 11.44
CA PRO A 4 -13.57 60.55 12.51
C PRO A 4 -14.77 59.72 13.09
N ALA A 5 -14.46 58.60 13.77
CA ALA A 5 -14.42 58.38 15.23
C ALA A 5 -15.72 58.29 15.99
N SER A 6 -15.84 57.31 16.78
CA SER A 6 -15.95 56.93 18.21
C SER A 6 -17.36 56.46 18.56
N ASP A 7 -17.73 55.56 19.47
CA ASP A 7 -17.20 55.20 20.77
C ASP A 7 -17.92 53.91 21.24
N ASP A 8 -17.20 53.12 22.03
CA ASP A 8 -17.73 52.15 23.02
C ASP A 8 -18.30 52.90 24.23
N PRO A 9 -19.20 52.41 25.07
CA PRO A 9 -18.79 51.57 26.16
C PRO A 9 -19.81 50.60 26.85
N THR A 10 -19.23 49.54 27.43
CA THR A 10 -19.44 49.04 28.82
C THR A 10 -20.78 48.48 29.31
N GLY A 11 -20.62 47.39 30.03
CA GLY A 11 -21.45 47.02 31.21
C GLY A 11 -21.61 45.52 31.40
N GLN A 12 -20.68 44.87 32.13
CA GLN A 12 -20.83 44.34 33.50
C GLN A 12 -22.20 43.66 33.78
N SER A 13 -22.39 42.54 34.41
CA SER A 13 -21.62 41.70 35.35
C SER A 13 -22.55 40.61 35.91
N LYS A 14 -21.93 39.66 36.62
CA LYS A 14 -22.45 38.76 37.68
C LYS A 14 -22.89 37.38 37.20
N SER A 15 -22.08 36.36 37.48
CA SER A 15 -21.81 35.61 38.71
C SER A 15 -23.04 34.84 39.18
N VAL A 16 -22.93 33.58 39.41
CA VAL A 16 -22.64 32.87 40.64
C VAL A 16 -22.95 31.38 40.50
N ALA A 17 -21.95 30.56 40.85
CA ALA A 17 -21.99 29.33 41.65
C ALA A 17 -23.03 28.25 41.29
N GLY A 18 -22.73 27.03 41.36
CA GLY A 18 -21.90 26.23 42.24
C GLY A 18 -22.11 24.77 41.99
N ALA A 19 -21.07 24.11 42.33
CA ALA A 19 -20.95 22.93 43.16
C ALA A 19 -21.39 21.57 42.62
N GLN A 20 -20.38 20.79 42.46
CA GLN A 20 -20.05 19.60 43.26
C GLN A 20 -20.53 18.23 42.77
N LEU A 21 -19.49 17.42 42.55
CA LEU A 21 -19.30 16.03 42.98
C LEU A 21 -20.11 14.94 42.26
N ASN A 22 -19.42 14.11 41.51
CA ASN A 22 -19.26 12.75 41.99
C ASN A 22 -18.00 12.09 41.42
N ALA A 23 -17.15 11.73 42.34
CA ALA A 23 -16.01 10.85 42.15
C ALA A 23 -16.51 9.41 42.06
N GLY A 24 -15.79 8.61 41.29
CA GLY A 24 -15.75 7.18 41.53
C GLY A 24 -16.25 6.30 40.41
N ARG A 25 -15.31 5.85 39.61
CA ARG A 25 -15.10 4.42 39.34
C ARG A 25 -13.84 4.24 38.53
N ARG A 26 -12.72 4.13 39.25
CA ARG A 26 -11.57 3.35 38.78
C ARG A 26 -12.02 1.89 38.75
N SER A 27 -12.06 1.28 37.60
CA SER A 27 -12.10 -0.18 37.49
C SER A 27 -10.93 -0.63 36.65
N LEU A 28 -10.07 -1.34 37.33
CA LEU A 28 -9.00 -2.17 36.82
C LEU A 28 -9.45 -3.00 35.62
N VAL A 29 -8.75 -2.85 34.49
CA VAL A 29 -8.58 -3.95 33.56
C VAL A 29 -7.08 -4.11 33.34
N LYS A 30 -6.46 -4.82 34.25
CA LYS A 30 -5.18 -5.51 34.02
C LYS A 30 -5.50 -6.96 33.73
N SER A 31 -4.76 -7.54 32.82
CA SER A 31 -4.66 -8.97 32.44
C SER A 31 -5.73 -9.49 31.48
N GLY A 32 -5.31 -9.66 30.22
CA GLY A 32 -6.05 -10.38 29.20
C GLY A 32 -5.47 -10.30 27.79
N LEU A 33 -4.19 -10.00 27.61
CA LEU A 33 -3.59 -9.75 26.30
C LEU A 33 -2.48 -10.75 25.91
N ALA A 34 -2.54 -11.98 26.38
CA ALA A 34 -1.52 -12.98 26.03
C ALA A 34 -2.06 -14.29 25.43
N LEU A 35 -3.37 -14.43 25.21
CA LEU A 35 -3.96 -15.70 24.74
C LEU A 35 -4.76 -15.59 23.43
N SER A 36 -4.76 -14.45 22.78
CA SER A 36 -5.56 -14.21 21.57
C SER A 36 -4.82 -14.45 20.25
N VAL A 37 -3.49 -14.55 20.26
CA VAL A 37 -2.69 -14.66 19.00
C VAL A 37 -2.65 -16.09 18.44
N MET A 38 -2.91 -17.12 19.24
CA MET A 38 -2.91 -18.50 18.77
C MET A 38 -4.27 -19.01 18.25
N ALA A 39 -5.35 -18.30 18.47
CA ALA A 39 -6.68 -18.69 17.99
C ALA A 39 -6.99 -18.19 16.56
N LEU A 40 -6.26 -17.20 16.04
CA LEU A 40 -6.47 -16.63 14.71
C LEU A 40 -5.94 -17.52 13.57
N TRP A 41 -5.14 -18.51 13.84
CA TRP A 41 -4.57 -19.43 12.83
C TRP A 41 -5.52 -20.56 12.38
N LYS A 42 -6.71 -20.66 12.96
CA LYS A 42 -7.74 -21.64 12.59
C LYS A 42 -8.98 -21.05 11.91
N ILE A 43 -9.03 -19.74 11.73
CA ILE A 43 -10.15 -19.14 10.99
C ILE A 43 -9.83 -19.30 9.51
N GLU A 44 -10.64 -20.09 8.80
CA GLU A 44 -10.61 -20.16 7.33
C GLU A 44 -10.60 -18.73 6.78
N PRO A 45 -9.80 -18.41 5.74
CA PRO A 45 -9.72 -17.05 5.17
C PRO A 45 -11.11 -16.46 4.85
N ASN A 46 -12.07 -17.31 4.64
CA ASN A 46 -13.46 -17.00 4.35
C ASN A 46 -14.23 -16.43 5.55
N GLU A 47 -14.04 -17.01 6.75
CA GLU A 47 -14.72 -16.55 7.97
C GLU A 47 -14.10 -15.23 8.49
N ALA A 48 -12.78 -15.08 8.36
CA ALA A 48 -12.10 -13.83 8.71
C ALA A 48 -12.55 -12.68 7.79
N HIS A 49 -12.75 -12.96 6.51
CA HIS A 49 -13.26 -12.00 5.54
C HIS A 49 -14.70 -11.56 5.88
N GLU A 50 -15.61 -12.49 6.13
CA GLU A 50 -17.00 -12.20 6.49
C GLU A 50 -17.12 -11.47 7.83
N LYS A 51 -16.27 -11.80 8.80
CA LYS A 51 -16.26 -11.15 10.12
C LYS A 51 -15.75 -9.72 10.07
N ASN A 52 -14.65 -9.46 9.36
CA ASN A 52 -14.13 -8.11 9.14
C ASN A 52 -15.12 -7.24 8.35
N MET A 53 -15.81 -7.83 7.36
CA MET A 53 -16.85 -7.15 6.61
C MET A 53 -18.07 -6.80 7.46
N ALA A 54 -18.48 -7.66 8.40
CA ALA A 54 -19.60 -7.42 9.29
C ALA A 54 -19.30 -6.35 10.36
N GLU A 55 -18.06 -6.27 10.85
CA GLU A 55 -17.62 -5.28 11.83
C GLU A 55 -17.54 -3.87 11.22
N ASN A 56 -17.05 -3.73 9.99
CA ASN A 56 -17.00 -2.45 9.28
C ASN A 56 -18.37 -1.85 8.95
N LYS A 57 -19.41 -2.67 8.82
CA LYS A 57 -20.80 -2.17 8.64
C LYS A 57 -21.36 -1.42 9.87
N LYS A 58 -20.79 -1.60 11.06
CA LYS A 58 -21.33 -1.02 12.31
C LYS A 58 -20.82 0.39 12.60
N ASP A 59 -19.77 0.86 11.92
CA ASP A 59 -19.02 2.06 12.34
C ASP A 59 -19.24 3.29 11.42
N GLY A 60 -20.27 3.31 10.59
CA GLY A 60 -20.61 4.49 9.76
C GLY A 60 -19.56 4.87 8.73
N SER A 61 -18.59 4.00 8.45
CA SER A 61 -17.59 4.19 7.40
C SER A 61 -18.25 4.27 6.02
N LEU A 62 -17.87 5.27 5.24
CA LEU A 62 -18.33 5.48 3.85
C LEU A 62 -17.86 4.40 2.88
N THR A 63 -17.01 3.47 3.29
CA THR A 63 -16.56 2.33 2.49
C THR A 63 -17.57 1.20 2.62
N THR A 64 -18.40 1.03 1.61
CA THR A 64 -19.29 -0.13 1.48
C THR A 64 -18.43 -1.37 1.22
N VAL A 65 -18.11 -2.10 2.28
CA VAL A 65 -17.43 -3.40 2.14
C VAL A 65 -18.47 -4.41 1.67
N LEU A 66 -18.28 -4.96 0.46
CA LEU A 66 -19.17 -5.95 -0.11
C LEU A 66 -18.96 -7.31 0.56
N THR A 67 -20.04 -7.95 0.99
CA THR A 67 -20.02 -9.35 1.44
C THR A 67 -20.09 -10.32 0.25
N TYR A 68 -19.71 -11.58 0.45
CA TYR A 68 -19.92 -12.61 -0.57
C TYR A 68 -21.40 -12.78 -0.96
N ASN A 69 -22.33 -12.54 -0.03
CA ASN A 69 -23.75 -12.57 -0.32
C ASN A 69 -24.17 -11.38 -1.19
N ASP A 70 -23.59 -10.20 -0.99
CA ASP A 70 -23.81 -9.04 -1.87
C ASP A 70 -23.32 -9.36 -3.28
N VAL A 71 -22.10 -9.92 -3.43
CA VAL A 71 -21.56 -10.33 -4.72
C VAL A 71 -22.43 -11.39 -5.37
N ARG A 72 -22.83 -12.43 -4.62
CA ARG A 72 -23.68 -13.51 -5.13
C ARG A 72 -25.03 -13.02 -5.60
N SER A 73 -25.63 -12.04 -4.88
CA SER A 73 -26.94 -11.48 -5.24
C SER A 73 -26.96 -10.78 -6.59
N VAL A 74 -25.79 -10.25 -7.01
CA VAL A 74 -25.62 -9.49 -8.26
C VAL A 74 -24.94 -10.33 -9.33
N SER A 75 -23.91 -11.08 -8.98
CA SER A 75 -23.08 -11.85 -9.90
C SER A 75 -22.65 -13.18 -9.28
N PRO A 76 -23.51 -14.22 -9.34
CA PRO A 76 -23.22 -15.53 -8.76
C PRO A 76 -21.97 -16.21 -9.33
N ALA A 77 -21.70 -15.96 -10.62
CA ALA A 77 -20.49 -16.48 -11.26
C ALA A 77 -19.22 -15.81 -10.72
N LEU A 78 -19.24 -14.49 -10.46
CA LEU A 78 -18.11 -13.78 -9.88
C LEU A 78 -17.81 -14.29 -8.47
N GLU A 79 -18.83 -14.49 -7.64
CA GLU A 79 -18.66 -15.07 -6.30
C GLU A 79 -17.99 -16.46 -6.38
N ARG A 80 -18.42 -17.33 -7.28
CA ARG A 80 -17.82 -18.65 -7.51
C ARG A 80 -16.34 -18.53 -7.92
N TYR A 81 -15.99 -17.60 -8.83
CA TYR A 81 -14.60 -17.39 -9.25
C TYR A 81 -13.76 -16.78 -8.14
N THR A 82 -14.35 -15.93 -7.30
CA THR A 82 -13.65 -15.35 -6.13
C THR A 82 -13.31 -16.45 -5.12
N ARG A 83 -14.26 -17.28 -4.70
CA ARG A 83 -13.99 -18.33 -3.71
C ARG A 83 -13.05 -19.41 -4.24
N GLY A 84 -13.34 -19.98 -5.40
CA GLY A 84 -12.56 -21.09 -5.97
C GLY A 84 -11.23 -20.61 -6.58
N PRO A 85 -11.22 -20.18 -7.85
CA PRO A 85 -9.97 -19.86 -8.57
C PRO A 85 -9.10 -18.82 -7.88
N LEU A 86 -9.66 -17.75 -7.29
CA LEU A 86 -8.88 -16.72 -6.66
C LEU A 86 -8.40 -17.13 -5.25
N LEU A 87 -9.32 -17.33 -4.30
CA LEU A 87 -8.94 -17.53 -2.90
C LEU A 87 -8.41 -18.94 -2.63
N GLU A 88 -9.10 -19.99 -3.12
CA GLU A 88 -8.66 -21.37 -2.95
C GLU A 88 -7.54 -21.76 -3.93
N GLY A 89 -7.47 -21.10 -5.07
CA GLY A 89 -6.48 -21.33 -6.11
C GLY A 89 -5.26 -20.41 -5.96
N VAL A 90 -5.32 -19.22 -6.53
CA VAL A 90 -4.16 -18.31 -6.68
C VAL A 90 -3.53 -17.96 -5.34
N TRP A 91 -4.31 -17.63 -4.32
CA TRP A 91 -3.76 -17.28 -3.00
C TRP A 91 -3.03 -18.43 -2.30
N LYS A 92 -3.31 -19.69 -2.67
CA LYS A 92 -2.68 -20.88 -2.07
C LYS A 92 -1.53 -21.46 -2.88
N ARG A 93 -1.15 -20.85 -4.02
CA ARG A 93 -0.01 -21.31 -4.84
C ARG A 93 1.33 -21.01 -4.15
N ASN A 94 2.30 -21.92 -4.32
CA ASN A 94 3.59 -21.87 -3.61
C ASN A 94 4.59 -20.81 -4.14
N GLY A 95 4.39 -20.26 -5.36
CA GLY A 95 5.35 -19.36 -6.01
C GLY A 95 5.56 -18.01 -5.34
N LEU A 96 4.63 -17.57 -4.46
CA LEU A 96 4.76 -16.40 -3.60
C LEU A 96 4.25 -16.72 -2.19
N SER A 97 4.89 -16.14 -1.18
CA SER A 97 4.37 -16.14 0.19
C SER A 97 3.06 -15.34 0.28
N LEU A 98 2.25 -15.59 1.33
CA LEU A 98 1.04 -14.79 1.60
C LEU A 98 1.38 -13.32 1.79
N ARG A 99 2.52 -13.02 2.43
CA ARG A 99 3.03 -11.65 2.58
C ARG A 99 3.30 -11.01 1.23
N ASP A 100 4.05 -11.69 0.34
CA ASP A 100 4.36 -11.15 -0.97
C ASP A 100 3.11 -10.97 -1.84
N ARG A 101 2.16 -11.91 -1.78
CA ARG A 101 0.85 -11.76 -2.45
C ARG A 101 0.13 -10.49 -1.97
N SER A 102 0.18 -10.22 -0.66
CA SER A 102 -0.40 -9.01 -0.10
C SER A 102 0.31 -7.75 -0.60
N VAL A 103 1.65 -7.75 -0.65
CA VAL A 103 2.43 -6.62 -1.22
C VAL A 103 2.04 -6.37 -2.67
N VAL A 104 1.96 -7.42 -3.49
CA VAL A 104 1.55 -7.35 -4.91
C VAL A 104 0.14 -6.79 -5.05
N THR A 105 -0.81 -7.30 -4.23
CA THR A 105 -2.21 -6.86 -4.27
C THR A 105 -2.36 -5.40 -3.86
N VAL A 106 -1.75 -5.01 -2.72
CA VAL A 106 -1.76 -3.63 -2.24
C VAL A 106 -1.19 -2.67 -3.29
N ALA A 107 -0.06 -3.05 -3.92
CA ALA A 107 0.54 -2.24 -4.98
C ALA A 107 -0.39 -2.08 -6.20
N ALA A 108 -1.02 -3.16 -6.64
CA ALA A 108 -1.96 -3.12 -7.76
C ALA A 108 -3.21 -2.28 -7.44
N LEU A 109 -3.78 -2.41 -6.24
CA LEU A 109 -4.96 -1.65 -5.83
C LEU A 109 -4.68 -0.15 -5.72
N ILE A 110 -3.54 0.24 -5.13
CA ILE A 110 -3.13 1.65 -5.07
C ILE A 110 -2.90 2.19 -6.49
N ALA A 111 -2.14 1.45 -7.32
CA ALA A 111 -1.83 1.88 -8.68
C ALA A 111 -3.09 2.11 -9.54
N ARG A 112 -4.17 1.41 -9.27
CA ARG A 112 -5.44 1.48 -10.01
C ARG A 112 -6.56 2.22 -9.27
N ILE A 113 -6.30 2.79 -8.10
CA ILE A 113 -7.29 3.53 -7.27
C ILE A 113 -8.51 2.65 -6.92
N GLN A 114 -8.30 1.40 -6.55
CA GLN A 114 -9.39 0.47 -6.21
C GLN A 114 -9.78 0.59 -4.73
N THR A 115 -10.37 1.72 -4.36
CA THR A 115 -10.63 2.09 -2.96
C THR A 115 -11.63 1.19 -2.25
N ILE A 116 -12.52 0.50 -2.97
CA ILE A 116 -13.48 -0.46 -2.39
C ILE A 116 -12.76 -1.68 -1.81
N GLU A 117 -11.71 -2.17 -2.49
CA GLU A 117 -10.98 -3.37 -2.10
C GLU A 117 -9.80 -3.08 -1.15
N MET A 118 -9.29 -1.83 -1.16
CA MET A 118 -8.14 -1.46 -0.33
C MET A 118 -8.33 -1.74 1.17
N PRO A 119 -9.47 -1.44 1.83
CA PRO A 119 -9.61 -1.66 3.27
C PRO A 119 -9.37 -3.12 3.67
N TYR A 120 -9.97 -4.05 2.95
CA TYR A 120 -9.78 -5.47 3.19
C TYR A 120 -8.33 -5.90 2.96
N HIS A 121 -7.76 -5.55 1.81
CA HIS A 121 -6.42 -6.01 1.44
C HIS A 121 -5.30 -5.34 2.25
N PHE A 122 -5.47 -4.12 2.74
CA PHE A 122 -4.52 -3.48 3.66
C PHE A 122 -4.53 -4.16 5.03
N ALA A 123 -5.73 -4.47 5.54
CA ALA A 123 -5.87 -5.24 6.77
C ALA A 123 -5.26 -6.63 6.62
N LEU A 124 -5.58 -7.35 5.52
CA LEU A 124 -5.01 -8.65 5.21
C LEU A 124 -3.48 -8.61 5.04
N ALA A 125 -2.93 -7.54 4.48
CA ALA A 125 -1.48 -7.39 4.35
C ALA A 125 -0.79 -7.34 5.72
N LEU A 126 -1.35 -6.58 6.68
CA LEU A 126 -0.86 -6.54 8.05
C LEU A 126 -0.98 -7.92 8.71
N ASP A 127 -2.09 -8.64 8.51
CA ASP A 127 -2.31 -9.99 9.05
C ASP A 127 -1.34 -11.03 8.44
N ASN A 128 -0.97 -10.86 7.18
CA ASN A 128 0.02 -11.68 6.48
C ASN A 128 1.47 -11.26 6.75
N GLY A 129 1.72 -10.34 7.68
CA GLY A 129 3.03 -9.98 8.17
C GLY A 129 3.72 -8.81 7.44
N VAL A 130 2.99 -8.04 6.62
CA VAL A 130 3.47 -6.72 6.18
C VAL A 130 3.45 -5.78 7.38
N LYS A 131 4.57 -5.17 7.70
CA LYS A 131 4.67 -4.26 8.84
C LYS A 131 3.99 -2.92 8.53
N PRO A 132 3.50 -2.18 9.56
CA PRO A 132 2.97 -0.83 9.36
C PRO A 132 3.94 0.11 8.63
N ALA A 133 5.22 0.06 9.00
CA ALA A 133 6.27 0.83 8.34
C ALA A 133 6.41 0.48 6.84
N GLU A 134 6.33 -0.80 6.51
CA GLU A 134 6.40 -1.27 5.11
C GLU A 134 5.18 -0.82 4.32
N LEU A 135 3.97 -0.91 4.88
CA LEU A 135 2.75 -0.42 4.23
C LEU A 135 2.80 1.08 3.97
N SER A 136 3.31 1.86 4.95
CA SER A 136 3.55 3.29 4.79
C SER A 136 4.55 3.58 3.66
N GLU A 137 5.65 2.83 3.57
CA GLU A 137 6.64 2.98 2.49
C GLU A 137 6.12 2.54 1.13
N ILE A 138 5.27 1.53 1.05
CA ILE A 138 4.58 1.14 -0.20
C ILE A 138 3.74 2.31 -0.73
N ILE A 139 2.96 2.95 0.13
CA ILE A 139 2.14 4.11 -0.23
C ILE A 139 3.04 5.26 -0.72
N THR A 140 4.10 5.58 0.04
CA THR A 140 5.07 6.62 -0.32
C THR A 140 5.74 6.34 -1.66
N HIS A 141 6.19 5.11 -1.88
CA HIS A 141 6.83 4.69 -3.12
C HIS A 141 5.89 4.83 -4.34
N LEU A 142 4.63 4.48 -4.17
CA LEU A 142 3.64 4.54 -5.23
C LEU A 142 3.18 5.96 -5.57
N ALA A 143 3.47 6.97 -4.75
CA ALA A 143 3.31 8.36 -5.16
C ALA A 143 4.16 8.68 -6.41
N PHE A 144 5.36 8.10 -6.51
CA PHE A 144 6.25 8.30 -7.65
C PHE A 144 5.94 7.37 -8.85
N TYR A 145 5.44 6.15 -8.61
CA TYR A 145 5.19 5.16 -9.68
C TYR A 145 3.75 5.08 -10.16
N ALA A 146 2.81 5.55 -9.36
CA ALA A 146 1.39 5.54 -9.71
C ALA A 146 0.74 6.94 -9.65
N GLY A 147 1.46 7.94 -9.11
CA GLY A 147 1.02 9.31 -8.98
C GLY A 147 0.50 9.65 -7.58
N TRP A 148 0.64 10.92 -7.20
CA TRP A 148 0.25 11.45 -5.88
C TRP A 148 -1.21 11.17 -5.51
N PRO A 149 -2.21 11.40 -6.39
CA PRO A 149 -3.61 11.13 -6.05
C PRO A 149 -3.87 9.68 -5.66
N ASN A 150 -3.20 8.72 -6.31
CA ASN A 150 -3.33 7.30 -6.02
C ASN A 150 -2.78 6.99 -4.62
N ALA A 151 -1.59 7.51 -4.31
CA ALA A 151 -1.00 7.37 -2.98
C ALA A 151 -1.87 8.01 -1.89
N MET A 152 -2.43 9.20 -2.13
CA MET A 152 -3.33 9.86 -1.19
C MET A 152 -4.60 9.06 -0.91
N SER A 153 -5.13 8.35 -1.91
CA SER A 153 -6.23 7.40 -1.72
C SER A 153 -5.81 6.24 -0.80
N GLY A 154 -4.59 5.73 -0.97
CA GLY A 154 -4.01 4.74 -0.05
C GLY A 154 -3.83 5.27 1.37
N VAL A 155 -3.39 6.53 1.54
CA VAL A 155 -3.27 7.19 2.86
C VAL A 155 -4.63 7.26 3.55
N ALA A 156 -5.68 7.65 2.83
CA ALA A 156 -7.03 7.77 3.41
C ALA A 156 -7.51 6.44 4.00
N VAL A 157 -7.31 5.33 3.27
CA VAL A 157 -7.67 3.99 3.74
C VAL A 157 -6.77 3.53 4.89
N ALA A 158 -5.44 3.68 4.74
CA ALA A 158 -4.49 3.25 5.77
C ALA A 158 -4.71 3.96 7.11
N LYS A 159 -5.04 5.25 7.09
CA LYS A 159 -5.34 6.04 8.29
C LYS A 159 -6.40 5.38 9.16
N ASP A 160 -7.52 4.95 8.57
CA ASP A 160 -8.62 4.35 9.32
C ASP A 160 -8.24 2.98 9.88
N ILE A 161 -7.52 2.16 9.10
CA ILE A 161 -7.01 0.85 9.54
C ILE A 161 -5.98 1.01 10.66
N PHE A 162 -5.05 1.96 10.55
CA PHE A 162 -4.05 2.22 11.58
C PHE A 162 -4.71 2.67 12.88
N HIS A 163 -5.70 3.56 12.80
CA HIS A 163 -6.48 3.96 13.97
C HIS A 163 -7.20 2.77 14.62
N GLN A 164 -7.91 1.93 13.85
CA GLN A 164 -8.63 0.76 14.35
C GLN A 164 -7.69 -0.27 15.02
N ARG A 165 -6.45 -0.40 14.52
CA ARG A 165 -5.46 -1.35 15.03
C ARG A 165 -4.53 -0.78 16.09
N GLY A 166 -4.70 0.49 16.47
CA GLY A 166 -3.84 1.16 17.45
C GLY A 166 -2.39 1.31 16.97
N ILE A 167 -2.18 1.44 15.64
CA ILE A 167 -0.87 1.66 15.05
C ILE A 167 -0.55 3.15 15.16
N GLY A 168 0.47 3.48 15.97
CA GLY A 168 0.92 4.83 16.21
C GLY A 168 2.09 5.25 15.32
N SER A 169 2.46 6.52 15.40
CA SER A 169 3.58 7.10 14.64
C SER A 169 4.93 6.49 14.98
N ASP A 170 5.09 5.89 16.14
CA ASP A 170 6.26 5.14 16.60
C ASP A 170 6.51 3.85 15.81
N GLN A 171 5.48 3.33 15.13
CA GLN A 171 5.54 2.15 14.27
C GLN A 171 5.73 2.51 12.78
N LEU A 172 5.81 3.79 12.45
CA LEU A 172 5.97 4.29 11.10
C LEU A 172 7.40 4.80 10.87
N PRO A 173 7.91 4.77 9.63
CA PRO A 173 9.22 5.30 9.34
C PRO A 173 9.22 6.83 9.52
N PRO A 174 10.31 7.42 10.01
CA PRO A 174 10.43 8.86 10.09
C PRO A 174 10.48 9.50 8.71
N ALA A 175 10.05 10.76 8.60
CA ALA A 175 10.08 11.48 7.32
C ALA A 175 11.50 11.57 6.74
N LYS A 176 12.50 11.71 7.61
CA LYS A 176 13.92 11.66 7.25
C LYS A 176 14.58 10.52 8.00
N GLU A 177 15.23 9.63 7.30
CA GLU A 177 15.95 8.48 7.86
C GLU A 177 17.37 8.38 7.26
N LYS A 178 18.20 7.56 7.91
CA LYS A 178 19.52 7.23 7.37
C LYS A 178 19.33 6.31 6.17
N LEU A 179 19.67 6.81 4.99
CA LEU A 179 19.52 6.10 3.74
C LEU A 179 20.48 4.89 3.65
N LEU A 180 20.08 3.90 2.89
CA LEU A 180 20.93 2.79 2.47
C LEU A 180 22.07 3.31 1.59
N PRO A 181 23.22 2.61 1.53
CA PRO A 181 24.32 2.99 0.65
C PRO A 181 23.91 2.94 -0.82
N LEU A 182 24.31 3.96 -1.57
CA LEU A 182 24.12 4.02 -3.01
C LEU A 182 25.13 3.10 -3.70
N ASN A 183 24.68 2.35 -4.71
CA ASN A 183 25.60 1.71 -5.65
C ASN A 183 26.02 2.75 -6.70
N GLU A 184 27.15 3.40 -6.44
CA GLU A 184 27.67 4.53 -7.23
C GLU A 184 27.86 4.17 -8.73
N GLU A 185 28.37 2.97 -9.03
CA GLU A 185 28.63 2.56 -10.41
C GLU A 185 27.33 2.33 -11.19
N ALA A 186 26.38 1.60 -10.60
CA ALA A 186 25.08 1.36 -11.23
C ALA A 186 24.29 2.67 -11.39
N GLU A 187 24.39 3.57 -10.42
CA GLU A 187 23.72 4.87 -10.49
C GLU A 187 24.35 5.78 -11.54
N LYS A 188 25.66 5.81 -11.65
CA LYS A 188 26.36 6.57 -12.70
C LYS A 188 25.95 6.12 -14.09
N GLN A 189 25.87 4.81 -14.32
CA GLN A 189 25.40 4.25 -15.58
C GLN A 189 23.97 4.66 -15.90
N ARG A 190 23.05 4.50 -14.92
CA ARG A 190 21.65 4.90 -15.06
C ARG A 190 21.52 6.41 -15.34
N ALA A 191 22.15 7.24 -14.53
CA ALA A 191 22.06 8.70 -14.63
C ALA A 191 22.60 9.19 -15.98
N THR A 192 23.76 8.68 -16.42
CA THR A 192 24.36 9.02 -17.72
C THR A 192 23.41 8.64 -18.88
N GLN A 193 22.82 7.44 -18.83
CA GLN A 193 21.89 7.01 -19.88
C GLN A 193 20.62 7.86 -19.92
N VAL A 194 20.05 8.20 -18.76
CA VAL A 194 18.83 9.03 -18.67
C VAL A 194 19.13 10.46 -19.14
N GLU A 195 20.25 11.03 -18.68
CA GLU A 195 20.67 12.39 -19.10
C GLU A 195 20.89 12.45 -20.61
N SER A 196 21.65 11.51 -21.20
CA SER A 196 21.93 11.53 -22.64
C SER A 196 20.68 11.36 -23.52
N ASN A 197 19.68 10.60 -23.04
CA ASN A 197 18.45 10.34 -23.79
C ASN A 197 17.39 11.45 -23.60
N PHE A 198 17.31 12.05 -22.42
CA PHE A 198 16.16 12.88 -22.03
C PHE A 198 16.52 14.23 -21.41
N GLY A 199 17.80 14.51 -21.14
CA GLY A 199 18.24 15.75 -20.50
C GLY A 199 17.80 17.00 -21.26
N SER A 200 17.89 16.99 -22.58
CA SER A 200 17.45 18.09 -23.45
C SER A 200 15.91 18.17 -23.59
N VAL A 201 15.18 17.08 -23.28
CA VAL A 201 13.72 17.01 -23.42
C VAL A 201 13.02 17.51 -22.17
N SER A 202 13.47 17.05 -20.98
CA SER A 202 12.86 17.42 -19.70
C SER A 202 13.92 17.42 -18.58
N PRO A 203 14.76 18.46 -18.49
CA PRO A 203 15.85 18.50 -17.51
C PRO A 203 15.35 18.43 -16.07
N GLY A 204 14.22 19.06 -15.74
CA GLY A 204 13.62 19.00 -14.39
C GLY A 204 13.16 17.60 -14.02
N LEU A 205 12.61 16.82 -14.96
CA LEU A 205 12.25 15.41 -14.70
C LEU A 205 13.49 14.55 -14.46
N VAL A 206 14.53 14.74 -15.28
CA VAL A 206 15.81 14.02 -15.15
C VAL A 206 16.47 14.33 -13.81
N GLN A 207 16.53 15.60 -13.42
CA GLN A 207 17.07 16.01 -12.13
C GLN A 207 16.28 15.39 -10.96
N ASN A 208 14.95 15.50 -10.94
CA ASN A 208 14.13 14.91 -9.88
C ASN A 208 14.21 13.38 -9.86
N THR A 209 14.42 12.73 -11.01
CA THR A 209 14.65 11.28 -11.07
C THR A 209 15.94 10.92 -10.32
N THR A 210 16.98 11.70 -10.45
CA THR A 210 18.23 11.49 -9.72
C THR A 210 18.07 11.85 -8.25
N ASP A 211 17.69 13.08 -7.94
CA ASP A 211 17.74 13.62 -6.58
C ASP A 211 16.68 12.99 -5.64
N LEU A 212 15.44 12.88 -6.10
CA LEU A 212 14.34 12.42 -5.25
C LEU A 212 14.06 10.92 -5.39
N LEU A 213 14.16 10.38 -6.63
CA LEU A 213 13.78 8.99 -6.84
C LEU A 213 14.92 8.04 -6.45
N PHE A 214 16.13 8.20 -7.05
CA PHE A 214 17.21 7.24 -6.86
C PHE A 214 18.18 7.57 -5.72
N HIS A 215 18.35 8.86 -5.35
CA HIS A 215 19.22 9.28 -4.25
C HIS A 215 18.47 9.42 -2.91
N ASP A 216 17.13 9.31 -2.89
CA ASP A 216 16.33 9.32 -1.65
C ASP A 216 15.38 8.11 -1.59
N LEU A 217 14.26 8.14 -2.32
CA LEU A 217 13.17 7.17 -2.19
C LEU A 217 13.64 5.70 -2.28
N TRP A 218 14.48 5.36 -3.25
CA TRP A 218 14.99 4.01 -3.43
C TRP A 218 15.96 3.55 -2.33
N LEU A 219 16.50 4.48 -1.57
CA LEU A 219 17.46 4.22 -0.50
C LEU A 219 16.83 4.23 0.90
N ARG A 220 15.54 4.51 1.02
CA ARG A 220 14.84 4.48 2.30
C ARG A 220 14.76 3.04 2.84
N PRO A 221 15.23 2.77 4.09
CA PRO A 221 15.44 1.40 4.57
C PRO A 221 14.16 0.69 5.05
N ALA A 222 13.07 1.43 5.35
CA ALA A 222 11.87 0.84 5.93
C ALA A 222 11.11 -0.12 4.98
N LEU A 223 11.42 -0.10 3.68
CA LEU A 223 11.03 -1.13 2.72
C LEU A 223 12.29 -1.69 2.05
N SER A 224 12.51 -2.99 2.14
CA SER A 224 13.71 -3.62 1.58
C SER A 224 13.84 -3.36 0.06
N PRO A 225 15.06 -3.32 -0.51
CA PRO A 225 15.26 -3.13 -1.94
C PRO A 225 14.51 -4.16 -2.80
N ARG A 226 14.44 -5.41 -2.33
CA ARG A 226 13.67 -6.48 -2.98
C ARG A 226 12.18 -6.18 -3.00
N ASP A 227 11.60 -5.79 -1.86
CA ASP A 227 10.17 -5.53 -1.75
C ASP A 227 9.79 -4.24 -2.47
N ARG A 228 10.64 -3.21 -2.41
CA ARG A 228 10.48 -1.97 -3.19
C ARG A 228 10.43 -2.26 -4.69
N SER A 229 11.26 -3.17 -5.16
CA SER A 229 11.24 -3.64 -6.55
C SER A 229 9.98 -4.43 -6.88
N LEU A 230 9.51 -5.31 -5.98
CA LEU A 230 8.26 -6.06 -6.15
C LEU A 230 7.07 -5.11 -6.27
N VAL A 231 6.99 -4.08 -5.41
CA VAL A 231 5.96 -3.02 -5.47
C VAL A 231 5.98 -2.31 -6.82
N THR A 232 7.19 -1.90 -7.28
CA THR A 232 7.35 -1.21 -8.56
C THR A 232 6.88 -2.06 -9.73
N VAL A 233 7.37 -3.29 -9.84
CA VAL A 233 7.00 -4.21 -10.93
C VAL A 233 5.50 -4.49 -10.90
N SER A 234 4.93 -4.69 -9.71
CA SER A 234 3.49 -4.92 -9.55
C SER A 234 2.64 -3.73 -10.04
N ALA A 235 3.02 -2.51 -9.67
CA ALA A 235 2.32 -1.29 -10.11
C ALA A 235 2.43 -1.08 -11.63
N LEU A 236 3.62 -1.30 -12.20
CA LEU A 236 3.84 -1.18 -13.65
C LEU A 236 3.02 -2.20 -14.44
N ILE A 237 2.99 -3.46 -13.99
CA ILE A 237 2.13 -4.49 -14.60
C ILE A 237 0.66 -4.11 -14.48
N ALA A 238 0.22 -3.69 -13.29
CA ALA A 238 -1.17 -3.35 -13.03
C ALA A 238 -1.66 -2.19 -13.91
N ASN A 239 -0.78 -1.24 -14.26
CA ASN A 239 -1.08 -0.11 -15.12
C ASN A 239 -0.73 -0.35 -16.61
N GLY A 240 -0.25 -1.55 -16.98
CA GLY A 240 0.13 -1.87 -18.36
C GLY A 240 1.34 -1.08 -18.88
N GLN A 241 2.23 -0.62 -18.00
CA GLN A 241 3.41 0.20 -18.32
C GLN A 241 4.59 -0.67 -18.81
N THR A 242 4.45 -1.27 -19.99
CA THR A 242 5.41 -2.24 -20.54
C THR A 242 6.80 -1.67 -20.76
N GLY A 243 6.90 -0.39 -21.16
CA GLY A 243 8.18 0.26 -21.48
C GLY A 243 9.17 0.33 -20.32
N GLN A 244 8.70 0.32 -19.08
CA GLN A 244 9.52 0.40 -17.87
C GLN A 244 9.87 -0.99 -17.29
N ILE A 245 9.19 -2.06 -17.74
CA ILE A 245 9.35 -3.40 -17.17
C ILE A 245 10.77 -3.93 -17.34
N THR A 246 11.40 -3.75 -18.49
CA THR A 246 12.78 -4.27 -18.72
C THR A 246 13.73 -3.83 -17.62
N TYR A 247 13.78 -2.53 -17.33
CA TYR A 247 14.67 -1.98 -16.32
C TYR A 247 14.28 -2.43 -14.91
N HIS A 248 13.01 -2.27 -14.53
CA HIS A 248 12.57 -2.52 -13.16
C HIS A 248 12.50 -4.01 -12.81
N LEU A 249 12.16 -4.88 -13.74
CA LEU A 249 12.23 -6.33 -13.53
C LEU A 249 13.68 -6.80 -13.42
N GLY A 250 14.59 -6.27 -14.28
CA GLY A 250 16.01 -6.51 -14.16
C GLY A 250 16.52 -6.15 -12.77
N ARG A 251 16.24 -4.92 -12.30
CA ARG A 251 16.59 -4.45 -10.96
C ARG A 251 15.95 -5.29 -9.86
N ALA A 252 14.69 -5.72 -10.02
CA ALA A 252 14.02 -6.59 -9.06
C ALA A 252 14.76 -7.92 -8.87
N MET A 253 15.21 -8.52 -9.97
CA MET A 253 15.98 -9.76 -9.92
C MET A 253 17.37 -9.55 -9.32
N ASP A 254 18.03 -8.41 -9.58
CA ASP A 254 19.31 -8.04 -8.93
C ASP A 254 19.12 -7.84 -7.42
N ASN A 255 17.97 -7.37 -6.99
CA ASN A 255 17.59 -7.22 -5.58
C ASN A 255 17.05 -8.52 -4.95
N GLY A 256 17.10 -9.66 -5.64
CA GLY A 256 16.77 -10.98 -5.10
C GLY A 256 15.35 -11.49 -5.41
N LEU A 257 14.58 -10.84 -6.29
CA LEU A 257 13.34 -11.43 -6.80
C LEU A 257 13.68 -12.58 -7.77
N THR A 258 13.20 -13.79 -7.49
CA THR A 258 13.44 -14.92 -8.37
C THR A 258 12.56 -14.88 -9.61
N GLN A 259 12.99 -15.60 -10.66
CA GLN A 259 12.19 -15.76 -11.89
C GLN A 259 10.83 -16.39 -11.58
N GLU A 260 10.77 -17.37 -10.66
CA GLU A 260 9.53 -18.01 -10.22
C GLU A 260 8.60 -17.00 -9.55
N GLN A 261 9.13 -16.19 -8.62
CA GLN A 261 8.34 -15.14 -7.94
C GLN A 261 7.83 -14.08 -8.91
N ALA A 262 8.65 -13.66 -9.88
CA ALA A 262 8.22 -12.72 -10.93
C ALA A 262 7.11 -13.31 -11.81
N SER A 263 7.22 -14.58 -12.20
CA SER A 263 6.18 -15.29 -12.94
C SER A 263 4.89 -15.43 -12.15
N GLU A 264 5.00 -15.74 -10.86
CA GLU A 264 3.82 -15.87 -9.99
C GLU A 264 3.16 -14.52 -9.70
N THR A 265 3.94 -13.42 -9.68
CA THR A 265 3.43 -12.06 -9.60
C THR A 265 2.50 -11.74 -10.78
N LEU A 266 2.89 -12.12 -12.00
CA LEU A 266 2.04 -11.96 -13.20
C LEU A 266 0.72 -12.74 -13.08
N THR A 267 0.81 -13.99 -12.64
CA THR A 267 -0.35 -14.84 -12.40
C THR A 267 -1.31 -14.22 -11.40
N HIS A 268 -0.77 -13.69 -10.30
CA HIS A 268 -1.55 -13.06 -9.25
C HIS A 268 -2.21 -11.76 -9.71
N ILE A 269 -1.45 -10.88 -10.36
CA ILE A 269 -1.93 -9.57 -10.83
C ILE A 269 -3.04 -9.71 -11.88
N ALA A 270 -3.05 -10.77 -12.69
CA ALA A 270 -4.12 -10.99 -13.67
C ALA A 270 -5.53 -10.94 -13.05
N PHE A 271 -5.67 -11.39 -11.80
CA PHE A 271 -6.95 -11.33 -11.07
C PHE A 271 -7.30 -9.94 -10.52
N TYR A 272 -6.31 -9.07 -10.29
CA TYR A 272 -6.52 -7.73 -9.70
C TYR A 272 -6.48 -6.60 -10.72
N ALA A 273 -5.73 -6.77 -11.81
CA ALA A 273 -5.58 -5.75 -12.85
C ALA A 273 -6.20 -6.17 -14.20
N GLY A 274 -6.63 -7.43 -14.31
CA GLY A 274 -7.17 -8.00 -15.53
C GLY A 274 -6.11 -8.67 -16.41
N TRP A 275 -6.53 -9.68 -17.16
CA TRP A 275 -5.70 -10.47 -18.08
C TRP A 275 -4.94 -9.62 -19.11
N PRO A 276 -5.56 -8.58 -19.74
CA PRO A 276 -4.84 -7.76 -20.73
C PRO A 276 -3.59 -7.09 -20.17
N CYS A 277 -3.63 -6.57 -18.94
CA CYS A 277 -2.46 -5.96 -18.30
C CYS A 277 -1.33 -6.98 -18.11
N ALA A 278 -1.64 -8.19 -17.62
CA ALA A 278 -0.65 -9.24 -17.44
C ALA A 278 -0.07 -9.73 -18.78
N PHE A 279 -0.92 -9.96 -19.78
CA PHE A 279 -0.47 -10.43 -21.10
C PHE A 279 0.35 -9.40 -21.87
N SER A 280 0.05 -8.11 -21.75
CA SER A 280 0.79 -7.05 -22.44
C SER A 280 2.26 -6.99 -22.04
N VAL A 281 2.61 -7.40 -20.85
CA VAL A 281 4.00 -7.37 -20.37
C VAL A 281 4.75 -8.70 -20.59
N LEU A 282 4.06 -9.80 -20.91
CA LEU A 282 4.71 -11.12 -21.08
C LEU A 282 5.86 -11.15 -22.10
N PRO A 283 5.77 -10.50 -23.28
CA PRO A 283 6.90 -10.49 -24.23
C PRO A 283 8.15 -9.88 -23.62
N VAL A 284 8.01 -8.78 -22.90
CA VAL A 284 9.13 -8.07 -22.25
C VAL A 284 9.71 -8.88 -21.10
N VAL A 285 8.85 -9.49 -20.27
CA VAL A 285 9.28 -10.37 -19.18
C VAL A 285 10.05 -11.58 -19.71
N LYS A 286 9.58 -12.20 -20.80
CA LYS A 286 10.26 -13.31 -21.48
C LYS A 286 11.67 -12.87 -21.90
N GLU A 287 11.81 -11.72 -22.55
CA GLU A 287 13.11 -11.19 -22.98
C GLU A 287 14.08 -10.98 -21.80
N VAL A 288 13.61 -10.42 -20.68
CA VAL A 288 14.41 -10.25 -19.46
C VAL A 288 14.88 -11.60 -18.93
N PHE A 289 13.99 -12.61 -18.87
CA PHE A 289 14.36 -13.95 -18.39
C PHE A 289 15.37 -14.64 -19.31
N GLU A 290 15.23 -14.51 -20.62
CA GLU A 290 16.15 -15.12 -21.59
C GLU A 290 17.56 -14.49 -21.53
N LYS A 291 17.65 -13.16 -21.35
CA LYS A 291 18.93 -12.46 -21.18
C LYS A 291 19.69 -12.88 -19.91
N ARG A 292 18.99 -13.34 -18.90
CA ARG A 292 19.58 -13.75 -17.59
C ARG A 292 19.95 -15.23 -17.51
N LYS A 293 19.62 -16.03 -18.52
CA LYS A 293 20.07 -17.43 -18.63
C LYS A 293 21.46 -17.58 -19.28
N LYS A 294 21.93 -16.51 -19.90
CA LYS A 294 23.25 -16.42 -20.55
C LYS A 294 24.30 -15.91 -19.58
#